data_f90ef711249da27a581f547e85b8e3d7
#
_entry.id   f90ef711249da27a581f547e85b8e3d7
#
_cell.length_a   1.000
_cell.length_b   1.000
_cell.length_c   1.000
_cell.angle_alpha   90.00
_cell.angle_beta   90.00
_cell.angle_gamma   90.00
#
_symmetry.space_group_name_H-M   'P 1'
#
loop_
_entity.id
_entity.type
_entity.pdbx_description
1 polymer ?
#
loop_
_entity_poly.entity_id
_entity_poly.type
_entity_poly.pdbx_seq_one_letter_code
_entity_poly.pdbx_strand_id
1 'polypeptide(L)'
;MPYAGGAQDVCKILGYNKMNFRGDQEPALRTMMGRIKMLCGDQCTLEDTPIGESASNGDVEGAVKRIQGHYRTTKLDLEASYGHAVPNDHPSLPWLVRHVSSTRFRESVGLDGMTAYKRIKGRDFRKELVKFGECVWYLIPGTKGKNKGTPDGPRGV
;
A
#
# COMPACT_ATOMS: atom_id res chain seq x y z
N MET A 1 -13.65 -8.17 6.73
CA MET A 1 -12.36 -7.53 7.05
C MET A 1 -11.49 -7.59 5.80
N PRO A 2 -11.10 -6.46 5.20
CA PRO A 2 -10.46 -6.42 3.87
C PRO A 2 -8.96 -6.72 3.84
N TYR A 3 -8.31 -6.95 4.98
CA TYR A 3 -6.84 -7.01 5.06
C TYR A 3 -6.21 -8.36 4.68
N ALA A 4 -6.97 -9.45 4.69
CA ALA A 4 -6.43 -10.78 4.38
C ALA A 4 -6.14 -10.97 2.87
N GLY A 5 -6.93 -10.33 1.99
CA GLY A 5 -6.68 -10.34 0.55
C GLY A 5 -5.35 -9.65 0.16
N GLY A 6 -4.98 -8.60 0.88
CA GLY A 6 -3.73 -7.87 0.63
C GLY A 6 -2.46 -8.71 0.80
N ALA A 7 -2.45 -9.66 1.76
CA ALA A 7 -1.29 -10.53 1.96
C ALA A 7 -1.11 -11.53 0.81
N GLN A 8 -2.19 -12.12 0.29
CA GLN A 8 -2.12 -12.98 -0.90
C GLN A 8 -1.67 -12.21 -2.14
N ASP A 9 -2.13 -10.97 -2.30
CA ASP A 9 -1.70 -10.12 -3.41
C ASP A 9 -0.22 -9.79 -3.31
N VAL A 10 0.30 -9.55 -2.10
CA VAL A 10 1.74 -9.35 -1.86
C VAL A 10 2.53 -10.60 -2.24
N CYS A 11 2.08 -11.80 -1.82
CA CYS A 11 2.72 -13.06 -2.19
C CYS A 11 2.81 -13.24 -3.70
N LYS A 12 1.70 -12.99 -4.42
CA LYS A 12 1.66 -13.06 -5.90
C LYS A 12 2.53 -12.01 -6.58
N ILE A 13 2.56 -10.78 -6.04
CA ILE A 13 3.36 -9.67 -6.60
C ILE A 13 4.86 -9.94 -6.43
N LEU A 14 5.26 -10.50 -5.29
CA LEU A 14 6.66 -10.82 -4.99
C LEU A 14 7.17 -12.04 -5.75
N GLY A 15 6.28 -12.96 -6.15
CA GLY A 15 6.63 -14.15 -6.93
C GLY A 15 7.46 -15.19 -6.16
N TYR A 16 7.50 -15.12 -4.83
CA TYR A 16 8.21 -16.10 -4.01
C TYR A 16 7.34 -17.34 -3.76
N ASN A 17 7.96 -18.52 -3.90
CA ASN A 17 7.31 -19.80 -3.63
C ASN A 17 7.21 -20.11 -2.13
N LYS A 18 8.08 -19.53 -1.31
CA LYS A 18 8.09 -19.66 0.15
C LYS A 18 8.41 -18.32 0.79
N MET A 19 7.71 -17.97 1.85
CA MET A 19 7.89 -16.73 2.60
C MET A 19 7.78 -16.97 4.09
N ASN A 20 8.65 -16.30 4.85
CA ASN A 20 8.56 -16.28 6.30
C ASN A 20 7.88 -14.96 6.72
N PHE A 21 6.81 -15.07 7.47
CA PHE A 21 6.16 -13.93 8.11
C PHE A 21 6.59 -13.89 9.57
N ARG A 22 7.34 -12.86 9.91
CA ARG A 22 7.74 -12.60 11.28
C ARG A 22 6.87 -11.49 11.87
N GLY A 23 6.41 -11.69 13.09
CA GLY A 23 5.60 -10.72 13.81
C GLY A 23 5.81 -10.77 15.29
N ASP A 24 5.39 -9.71 15.96
CA ASP A 24 5.36 -9.63 17.40
C ASP A 24 4.27 -10.56 17.98
N GLN A 25 4.40 -10.92 19.26
CA GLN A 25 3.48 -11.82 19.95
C GLN A 25 2.15 -11.18 20.36
N GLU A 26 1.87 -9.98 19.83
CA GLU A 26 0.60 -9.30 20.07
C GLU A 26 -0.60 -10.13 19.56
N PRO A 27 -1.66 -10.34 20.37
CA PRO A 27 -2.79 -11.21 20.02
C PRO A 27 -3.48 -10.85 18.70
N ALA A 28 -3.60 -9.54 18.41
CA ALA A 28 -4.21 -9.07 17.17
C ALA A 28 -3.35 -9.45 15.96
N LEU A 29 -2.03 -9.31 16.07
CA LEU A 29 -1.09 -9.65 15.01
C LEU A 29 -1.02 -11.17 14.79
N ARG A 30 -1.00 -11.96 15.84
CA ARG A 30 -1.07 -13.43 15.76
C ARG A 30 -2.34 -13.92 15.06
N THR A 31 -3.48 -13.33 15.37
CA THR A 31 -4.74 -13.64 14.68
C THR A 31 -4.66 -13.32 13.19
N MET A 32 -4.07 -12.20 12.83
CA MET A 32 -3.85 -11.80 11.43
C MET A 32 -2.89 -12.77 10.72
N MET A 33 -1.76 -13.10 11.34
CA MET A 33 -0.77 -14.05 10.80
C MET A 33 -1.36 -15.45 10.59
N GLY A 34 -2.18 -15.93 11.53
CA GLY A 34 -2.91 -17.18 11.38
C GLY A 34 -3.83 -17.20 10.16
N ARG A 35 -4.53 -16.11 9.89
CA ARG A 35 -5.34 -15.96 8.67
C ARG A 35 -4.50 -15.93 7.40
N ILE A 36 -3.36 -15.25 7.42
CA ILE A 36 -2.40 -15.25 6.30
C ILE A 36 -1.93 -16.68 6.02
N LYS A 37 -1.56 -17.44 7.05
CA LYS A 37 -1.16 -18.85 6.92
C LYS A 37 -2.27 -19.71 6.31
N MET A 38 -3.51 -19.53 6.74
CA MET A 38 -4.65 -20.25 6.16
C MET A 38 -4.84 -19.95 4.67
N LEU A 39 -4.59 -18.71 4.24
CA LEU A 39 -4.75 -18.30 2.83
C LEU A 39 -3.56 -18.71 1.95
N CYS A 40 -2.34 -18.69 2.47
CA CYS A 40 -1.11 -18.98 1.73
C CYS A 40 -0.67 -20.44 1.84
N GLY A 41 -1.25 -21.23 2.76
CA GLY A 41 -0.94 -22.64 2.94
C GLY A 41 0.53 -22.88 3.25
N ASP A 42 1.14 -23.89 2.60
CA ASP A 42 2.52 -24.28 2.81
C ASP A 42 3.56 -23.30 2.26
N GLN A 43 3.12 -22.29 1.50
CA GLN A 43 4.00 -21.22 1.02
C GLN A 43 4.40 -20.23 2.11
N CYS A 44 3.74 -20.25 3.26
CA CYS A 44 3.98 -19.33 4.36
C CYS A 44 4.45 -20.07 5.62
N THR A 45 5.56 -19.63 6.18
CA THR A 45 6.01 -20.00 7.52
C THR A 45 5.79 -18.81 8.46
N LEU A 46 5.29 -19.08 9.65
CA LEU A 46 5.12 -18.05 10.68
C LEU A 46 6.27 -18.16 11.69
N GLU A 47 6.88 -17.02 11.99
CA GLU A 47 7.92 -16.89 13.01
C GLU A 47 7.51 -15.84 14.03
N ASP A 48 7.56 -16.18 15.29
CA ASP A 48 7.43 -15.22 16.38
C ASP A 48 8.77 -14.51 16.62
N THR A 49 8.74 -13.23 16.86
CA THR A 49 9.92 -12.47 17.31
C THR A 49 10.27 -12.93 18.73
N PRO A 50 11.55 -13.21 19.05
CA PRO A 50 11.95 -13.55 20.40
C PRO A 50 11.59 -12.47 21.41
N ILE A 51 11.15 -12.88 22.60
CA ILE A 51 10.79 -11.96 23.68
C ILE A 51 12.03 -11.17 24.09
N GLY A 52 11.92 -9.82 24.07
CA GLY A 52 13.01 -8.93 24.47
C GLY A 52 13.96 -8.49 23.36
N GLU A 53 13.82 -8.98 22.13
CA GLU A 53 14.61 -8.56 20.98
C GLU A 53 13.91 -7.44 20.16
N SER A 54 13.84 -6.24 20.71
CA SER A 54 13.31 -5.07 19.97
C SER A 54 14.13 -4.72 18.71
N ALA A 55 15.42 -5.04 18.72
CA ALA A 55 16.31 -4.77 17.57
C ALA A 55 15.90 -5.53 16.30
N SER A 56 15.32 -6.72 16.41
CA SER A 56 14.87 -7.51 15.25
C SER A 56 13.66 -6.92 14.51
N ASN A 57 12.95 -6.00 15.14
CA ASN A 57 11.78 -5.29 14.57
C ASN A 57 12.11 -3.87 14.07
N GLY A 58 13.35 -3.40 14.25
CA GLY A 58 13.76 -2.03 13.94
C GLY A 58 13.46 -1.59 12.50
N ASP A 59 13.66 -2.48 11.53
CA ASP A 59 13.37 -2.19 10.12
C ASP A 59 11.87 -1.99 9.86
N VAL A 60 11.04 -2.83 10.49
CA VAL A 60 9.57 -2.76 10.36
C VAL A 60 9.05 -1.50 11.06
N GLU A 61 9.54 -1.22 12.28
CA GLU A 61 9.20 0.02 13.00
C GLU A 61 9.61 1.26 12.21
N GLY A 62 10.81 1.26 11.65
CA GLY A 62 11.29 2.32 10.77
C GLY A 62 10.41 2.49 9.54
N ALA A 63 9.95 1.40 8.92
CA ALA A 63 9.03 1.44 7.80
C ALA A 63 7.67 2.03 8.20
N VAL A 64 7.11 1.61 9.34
CA VAL A 64 5.85 2.14 9.88
C VAL A 64 5.96 3.64 10.16
N LYS A 65 7.03 4.09 10.85
CA LYS A 65 7.28 5.52 11.14
C LYS A 65 7.35 6.35 9.84
N ARG A 66 8.01 5.84 8.81
CA ARG A 66 8.09 6.51 7.50
C ARG A 66 6.73 6.63 6.81
N ILE A 67 5.91 5.57 6.86
CA ILE A 67 4.54 5.60 6.31
C ILE A 67 3.68 6.58 7.09
N GLN A 68 3.74 6.57 8.41
CA GLN A 68 3.00 7.51 9.27
C GLN A 68 3.39 8.97 9.01
N GLY A 69 4.68 9.25 8.83
CA GLY A 69 5.16 10.59 8.47
C GLY A 69 4.57 11.05 7.14
N HIS A 70 4.67 10.23 6.11
CA HIS A 70 4.11 10.54 4.77
C HIS A 70 2.58 10.67 4.81
N TYR A 71 1.89 9.82 5.57
CA TYR A 71 0.44 9.91 5.78
C TYR A 71 0.06 11.28 6.37
N ARG A 72 0.74 11.74 7.43
CA ARG A 72 0.47 13.05 8.06
C ARG A 72 0.66 14.19 7.07
N THR A 73 1.77 14.17 6.33
CA THR A 73 2.05 15.21 5.31
C THR A 73 0.98 15.23 4.22
N THR A 74 0.60 14.06 3.69
CA THR A 74 -0.42 13.99 2.64
C THR A 74 -1.80 14.36 3.15
N LYS A 75 -2.13 14.04 4.41
CA LYS A 75 -3.38 14.48 5.04
C LYS A 75 -3.43 16.00 5.18
N LEU A 76 -2.37 16.61 5.66
CA LEU A 76 -2.27 18.08 5.77
C LEU A 76 -2.39 18.78 4.41
N ASP A 77 -1.77 18.22 3.38
CA ASP A 77 -1.86 18.74 2.02
C ASP A 77 -3.28 18.63 1.46
N LEU A 78 -3.97 17.53 1.73
CA LEU A 78 -5.39 17.35 1.40
C LEU A 78 -6.26 18.39 2.11
N GLU A 79 -6.08 18.56 3.43
CA GLU A 79 -6.81 19.54 4.24
C GLU A 79 -6.57 20.98 3.78
N ALA A 80 -5.34 21.31 3.42
CA ALA A 80 -5.00 22.60 2.85
C ALA A 80 -5.68 22.83 1.48
N SER A 81 -5.75 21.80 0.65
CA SER A 81 -6.40 21.87 -0.67
C SER A 81 -7.91 22.06 -0.59
N TYR A 82 -8.55 21.48 0.43
CA TYR A 82 -10.01 21.60 0.63
C TYR A 82 -10.42 22.75 1.56
N GLY A 83 -9.47 23.36 2.26
CA GLY A 83 -9.73 24.47 3.19
C GLY A 83 -10.41 24.05 4.49
N HIS A 84 -10.47 22.77 4.82
CA HIS A 84 -11.03 22.27 6.07
C HIS A 84 -10.37 20.96 6.54
N ALA A 85 -10.45 20.70 7.84
CA ALA A 85 -9.90 19.49 8.43
C ALA A 85 -10.71 18.23 8.02
N VAL A 86 -10.00 17.13 7.78
CA VAL A 86 -10.60 15.82 7.52
C VAL A 86 -10.71 15.05 8.83
N PRO A 87 -11.93 14.70 9.30
CA PRO A 87 -12.13 13.95 10.53
C PRO A 87 -11.39 12.61 10.52
N ASN A 88 -10.95 12.14 11.71
CA ASN A 88 -10.16 10.90 11.81
C ASN A 88 -10.95 9.63 11.49
N ASP A 89 -12.25 9.68 11.45
CA ASP A 89 -13.19 8.61 11.07
C ASP A 89 -13.64 8.71 9.60
N HIS A 90 -13.13 9.67 8.85
CA HIS A 90 -13.52 9.88 7.47
C HIS A 90 -13.22 8.66 6.59
N PRO A 91 -14.17 8.17 5.78
CA PRO A 91 -14.04 6.93 5.02
C PRO A 91 -12.93 6.94 3.96
N SER A 92 -12.39 8.11 3.59
CA SER A 92 -11.26 8.21 2.66
C SER A 92 -9.89 7.89 3.30
N LEU A 93 -9.76 7.94 4.64
CA LEU A 93 -8.47 7.77 5.30
C LEU A 93 -7.82 6.39 5.08
N PRO A 94 -8.55 5.27 5.04
CA PRO A 94 -7.97 3.98 4.64
C PRO A 94 -7.38 3.99 3.22
N TRP A 95 -8.01 4.73 2.30
CA TRP A 95 -7.51 4.92 0.93
C TRP A 95 -6.25 5.78 0.91
N LEU A 96 -6.17 6.80 1.78
CA LEU A 96 -4.98 7.62 1.95
C LEU A 96 -3.78 6.77 2.39
N VAL A 97 -3.95 5.86 3.36
CA VAL A 97 -2.88 4.93 3.77
C VAL A 97 -2.39 4.08 2.58
N ARG A 98 -3.33 3.55 1.79
CA ARG A 98 -3.01 2.77 0.60
C ARG A 98 -2.29 3.59 -0.46
N HIS A 99 -2.72 4.83 -0.68
CA HIS A 99 -2.08 5.76 -1.62
C HIS A 99 -0.64 6.04 -1.22
N VAL A 100 -0.41 6.43 0.03
CA VAL A 100 0.92 6.70 0.58
C VAL A 100 1.85 5.49 0.45
N SER A 101 1.38 4.31 0.82
CA SER A 101 2.16 3.07 0.68
C SER A 101 2.53 2.78 -0.77
N SER A 102 1.57 2.99 -1.68
CA SER A 102 1.74 2.80 -3.13
C SER A 102 2.74 3.80 -3.74
N THR A 103 2.68 5.06 -3.33
CA THR A 103 3.62 6.11 -3.75
C THR A 103 5.02 5.79 -3.27
N ARG A 104 5.19 5.46 -1.99
CA ARG A 104 6.50 5.05 -1.46
C ARG A 104 7.09 3.86 -2.17
N PHE A 105 6.29 2.84 -2.45
CA PHE A 105 6.72 1.65 -3.19
C PHE A 105 7.31 2.01 -4.57
N ARG A 106 6.76 3.01 -5.23
CA ARG A 106 7.14 3.42 -6.59
C ARG A 106 8.26 4.45 -6.65
N GLU A 107 8.34 5.33 -5.65
CA GLU A 107 9.19 6.53 -5.71
C GLU A 107 10.31 6.54 -4.67
N SER A 108 10.12 5.90 -3.50
CA SER A 108 11.17 5.95 -2.48
C SER A 108 12.39 5.12 -2.88
N VAL A 109 13.51 5.80 -3.05
CA VAL A 109 14.80 5.21 -3.37
C VAL A 109 15.47 4.69 -2.10
N GLY A 110 15.96 3.47 -2.13
CA GLY A 110 16.74 2.85 -1.05
C GLY A 110 18.22 3.22 -1.11
N LEU A 111 18.99 2.70 -0.16
CA LEU A 111 20.45 2.92 -0.08
C LEU A 111 21.20 2.40 -1.30
N ASP A 112 20.64 1.42 -2.00
CA ASP A 112 21.16 0.82 -3.23
C ASP A 112 20.81 1.63 -4.51
N GLY A 113 20.19 2.81 -4.36
CA GLY A 113 19.78 3.64 -5.49
C GLY A 113 18.54 3.13 -6.25
N MET A 114 17.86 2.10 -5.75
CA MET A 114 16.68 1.53 -6.39
C MET A 114 15.41 1.74 -5.59
N THR A 115 14.28 1.88 -6.29
CA THR A 115 12.95 1.84 -5.66
C THR A 115 12.52 0.39 -5.42
N ALA A 116 11.61 0.16 -4.46
CA ALA A 116 11.03 -1.16 -4.27
C ALA A 116 10.31 -1.68 -5.53
N TYR A 117 9.68 -0.78 -6.28
CA TYR A 117 9.09 -1.10 -7.58
C TYR A 117 10.12 -1.63 -8.57
N LYS A 118 11.29 -0.97 -8.69
CA LYS A 118 12.36 -1.38 -9.60
C LYS A 118 12.93 -2.74 -9.23
N ARG A 119 13.12 -3.02 -7.93
CA ARG A 119 13.60 -4.33 -7.45
C ARG A 119 12.67 -5.47 -7.84
N ILE A 120 11.34 -5.26 -7.78
CA ILE A 120 10.34 -6.30 -8.06
C ILE A 120 10.02 -6.41 -9.54
N LYS A 121 9.96 -5.27 -10.25
CA LYS A 121 9.52 -5.23 -11.67
C LYS A 121 10.67 -5.16 -12.67
N GLY A 122 11.92 -5.04 -12.21
CA GLY A 122 13.10 -4.92 -13.06
C GLY A 122 13.18 -3.63 -13.88
N ARG A 123 12.31 -2.67 -13.67
CA ARG A 123 12.22 -1.40 -14.41
C ARG A 123 11.73 -0.26 -13.54
N ASP A 124 12.07 0.97 -13.93
CA ASP A 124 11.57 2.16 -13.24
C ASP A 124 10.07 2.37 -13.49
N PHE A 125 9.41 2.93 -12.49
CA PHE A 125 8.03 3.40 -12.63
C PHE A 125 8.06 4.73 -13.40
N ARG A 126 7.35 4.80 -14.53
CA ARG A 126 7.39 5.97 -15.43
C ARG A 126 6.04 6.69 -15.56
N LYS A 127 5.01 6.18 -14.88
CA LYS A 127 3.71 6.84 -14.93
C LYS A 127 3.66 7.94 -13.89
N GLU A 128 3.02 9.05 -14.26
CA GLU A 128 2.71 10.11 -13.32
C GLU A 128 1.82 9.59 -12.18
N LEU A 129 2.12 9.98 -10.96
CA LEU A 129 1.31 9.68 -9.79
C LEU A 129 0.45 10.90 -9.49
N VAL A 130 -0.83 10.67 -9.48
CA VAL A 130 -1.82 11.69 -9.16
C VAL A 130 -1.81 11.96 -7.67
N LYS A 131 -1.99 13.22 -7.29
CA LYS A 131 -2.12 13.65 -5.90
C LYS A 131 -3.37 13.03 -5.26
N PHE A 132 -3.30 12.67 -3.97
CA PHE A 132 -4.48 12.17 -3.29
C PHE A 132 -5.57 13.23 -3.21
N GLY A 133 -6.80 12.87 -3.59
CA GLY A 133 -7.92 13.81 -3.64
C GLY A 133 -8.00 14.66 -4.90
N GLU A 134 -7.10 14.51 -5.84
CA GLU A 134 -7.15 15.21 -7.12
C GLU A 134 -8.20 14.60 -8.05
N CYS A 135 -9.02 15.46 -8.67
CA CYS A 135 -9.95 15.04 -9.72
C CYS A 135 -9.21 14.71 -11.00
N VAL A 136 -9.40 13.51 -11.51
CA VAL A 136 -8.73 13.03 -12.71
C VAL A 136 -9.73 12.53 -13.74
N TRP A 137 -9.42 12.77 -15.00
CA TRP A 137 -10.09 12.10 -16.10
C TRP A 137 -9.35 10.82 -16.43
N TYR A 138 -10.05 9.72 -16.53
CA TYR A 138 -9.45 8.45 -16.94
C TYR A 138 -10.25 7.80 -18.08
N LEU A 139 -9.53 7.12 -18.96
CA LEU A 139 -10.14 6.37 -20.05
C LEU A 139 -10.54 4.97 -19.53
N ILE A 140 -11.81 4.62 -19.70
CA ILE A 140 -12.27 3.26 -19.38
C ILE A 140 -11.75 2.32 -20.46
N PRO A 141 -10.97 1.26 -20.10
CA PRO A 141 -10.53 0.28 -21.07
C PRO A 141 -11.71 -0.40 -21.77
N GLY A 142 -11.64 -0.59 -23.09
CA GLY A 142 -12.68 -1.28 -23.85
C GLY A 142 -13.68 -0.40 -24.60
N THR A 143 -13.52 0.92 -24.57
CA THR A 143 -14.37 1.86 -25.33
C THR A 143 -14.00 1.98 -26.84
N LYS A 144 -13.28 0.99 -27.40
CA LYS A 144 -13.01 0.95 -28.85
C LYS A 144 -14.34 0.88 -29.63
N GLY A 145 -14.61 1.90 -30.42
CA GLY A 145 -15.77 1.95 -31.34
C GLY A 145 -16.92 2.88 -30.91
N LYS A 146 -16.81 3.56 -29.77
CA LYS A 146 -17.79 4.58 -29.41
C LYS A 146 -17.45 5.93 -30.07
N ASN A 147 -18.51 6.63 -30.55
CA ASN A 147 -18.39 7.90 -31.27
C ASN A 147 -17.59 8.92 -30.47
N LYS A 148 -16.63 9.58 -31.13
CA LYS A 148 -15.74 10.60 -30.55
C LYS A 148 -16.45 11.85 -29.99
N GLY A 149 -17.79 11.94 -30.11
CA GLY A 149 -18.59 13.07 -29.64
C GLY A 149 -19.40 12.81 -28.36
N THR A 150 -19.35 11.59 -27.80
CA THR A 150 -20.05 11.30 -26.55
C THR A 150 -19.06 11.43 -25.39
N PRO A 151 -19.34 12.23 -24.34
CA PRO A 151 -18.50 12.29 -23.16
C PRO A 151 -18.63 10.96 -22.38
N ASP A 152 -17.78 10.00 -22.73
CA ASP A 152 -17.74 8.64 -22.17
C ASP A 152 -16.80 8.53 -20.97
N GLY A 153 -16.74 9.53 -20.12
CA GLY A 153 -16.07 9.43 -18.82
C GLY A 153 -17.10 9.37 -17.70
N PRO A 154 -16.95 8.54 -16.66
CA PRO A 154 -17.71 8.74 -15.45
C PRO A 154 -17.42 10.16 -14.97
N ARG A 155 -18.46 10.96 -14.78
CA ARG A 155 -18.32 12.26 -14.13
C ARG A 155 -17.74 11.96 -12.76
N GLY A 156 -16.61 12.60 -12.42
CA GLY A 156 -15.94 12.40 -11.17
C GLY A 156 -16.90 12.51 -9.99
N VAL A 157 -16.80 11.57 -9.07
CA VAL A 157 -17.47 11.59 -7.78
C VAL A 157 -16.52 12.20 -6.78
#